data_2c34adf3e00006e336708f71180eb6bc
#
_entry.id   2c34adf3e00006e336708f71180eb6bc
#
_cell.length_a   1.000
_cell.length_b   1.000
_cell.length_c   1.000
_cell.angle_alpha   90.00
_cell.angle_beta   90.00
_cell.angle_gamma   90.00
#
_symmetry.space_group_name_H-M   'P 1'
#
loop_
_entity.id
_entity.type
_entity.pdbx_description
1 polymer ?
#
loop_
_entity_poly.entity_id
_entity_poly.type
_entity_poly.pdbx_seq_one_letter_code
_entity_poly.pdbx_strand_id
1 'polypeptide(L)'
;MKKSILILGTILLSVTSCTTIVKTSKTADSPTSLLSATVADLQTVTAERVSYTLTPTAEVRRGDSANVRRAAENEMLQKFNADVLLEAQYVTTKKWTLFGTKIESITISGRPAKYINFHSLNDSVWCNPTFRDNYENDAKNNEGILRKIF
;
A
#
# COMPACT_ATOMS: atom_id res chain seq x y z
N MET A 1 48.70 8.71 -25.68
CA MET A 1 47.87 9.55 -24.84
C MET A 1 46.37 9.48 -25.19
N LYS A 2 45.93 9.50 -26.45
CA LYS A 2 44.50 9.44 -26.82
C LYS A 2 43.78 8.13 -26.44
N LYS A 3 44.47 6.97 -26.47
CA LYS A 3 43.87 5.66 -26.09
C LYS A 3 43.64 5.52 -24.57
N SER A 4 44.46 6.14 -23.73
CA SER A 4 44.29 6.09 -22.28
C SER A 4 43.11 6.91 -21.76
N ILE A 5 42.76 8.00 -22.45
CA ILE A 5 41.61 8.85 -22.11
C ILE A 5 40.29 8.11 -22.44
N LEU A 6 40.28 7.29 -23.49
CA LEU A 6 39.11 6.52 -23.92
C LEU A 6 38.81 5.38 -22.96
N ILE A 7 39.83 4.73 -22.40
CA ILE A 7 39.69 3.67 -21.37
C ILE A 7 39.21 4.25 -20.03
N LEU A 8 39.70 5.42 -19.64
CA LEU A 8 39.26 6.11 -18.43
C LEU A 8 37.79 6.55 -18.52
N GLY A 9 37.34 7.00 -19.70
CA GLY A 9 35.94 7.36 -19.94
C GLY A 9 34.97 6.19 -19.87
N THR A 10 35.36 5.00 -20.34
CA THR A 10 34.53 3.78 -20.27
C THR A 10 34.43 3.22 -18.87
N ILE A 11 35.43 3.35 -18.02
CA ILE A 11 35.40 2.92 -16.62
C ILE A 11 34.50 3.82 -15.78
N LEU A 12 34.44 5.13 -16.04
CA LEU A 12 33.55 6.05 -15.34
C LEU A 12 32.07 5.83 -15.63
N LEU A 13 31.70 5.27 -16.77
CA LEU A 13 30.31 5.01 -17.16
C LEU A 13 29.70 3.76 -16.54
N SER A 14 30.51 2.87 -15.97
CA SER A 14 30.05 1.56 -15.46
C SER A 14 29.60 1.53 -13.99
N VAL A 15 29.69 2.63 -13.23
CA VAL A 15 29.48 2.63 -11.76
C VAL A 15 28.18 3.26 -11.27
N THR A 16 27.16 3.48 -12.11
CA THR A 16 26.01 4.32 -11.71
C THR A 16 24.67 3.63 -11.64
N SER A 17 24.59 2.35 -11.29
CA SER A 17 23.30 1.71 -11.02
C SER A 17 23.18 1.37 -9.55
N CYS A 18 22.76 2.33 -8.73
CA CYS A 18 22.39 2.08 -7.34
C CYS A 18 20.88 1.77 -7.28
N THR A 19 20.53 0.56 -6.87
CA THR A 19 19.14 0.16 -6.63
C THR A 19 18.85 0.22 -5.15
N THR A 20 17.84 0.99 -4.76
CA THR A 20 17.37 1.09 -3.38
C THR A 20 16.06 0.31 -3.22
N ILE A 21 15.98 -0.56 -2.22
CA ILE A 21 14.78 -1.33 -1.89
C ILE A 21 14.18 -0.75 -0.61
N VAL A 22 12.93 -0.27 -0.69
CA VAL A 22 12.17 0.23 0.44
C VAL A 22 11.04 -0.75 0.75
N LYS A 23 11.01 -1.27 1.99
CA LYS A 23 9.97 -2.16 2.48
C LYS A 23 9.05 -1.39 3.42
N THR A 24 7.75 -1.50 3.22
CA THR A 24 6.72 -0.95 4.11
C THR A 24 5.62 -1.97 4.31
N SER A 25 4.97 -1.95 5.47
CA SER A 25 3.83 -2.83 5.77
C SER A 25 2.65 -2.00 6.24
N LYS A 26 1.45 -2.54 6.04
CA LYS A 26 0.19 -1.92 6.43
C LYS A 26 -0.75 -3.04 6.87
N THR A 27 -1.44 -2.86 7.99
CA THR A 27 -2.27 -3.91 8.57
C THR A 27 -3.59 -4.06 7.80
N ALA A 28 -4.32 -3.01 7.63
CA ALA A 28 -5.48 -2.86 6.75
C ALA A 28 -5.80 -1.37 6.60
N ASP A 29 -6.27 -0.94 5.41
CA ASP A 29 -7.00 0.31 5.29
C ASP A 29 -8.48 -0.01 5.37
N SER A 30 -9.02 0.00 6.55
CA SER A 30 -10.46 0.08 6.71
C SER A 30 -10.81 1.56 6.92
N PRO A 31 -11.46 2.22 5.95
CA PRO A 31 -12.04 3.52 6.22
C PRO A 31 -13.18 3.30 7.20
N THR A 32 -12.90 3.42 8.48
CA THR A 32 -13.94 3.42 9.52
C THR A 32 -14.75 4.69 9.35
N SER A 33 -15.83 4.58 8.60
CA SER A 33 -16.87 5.62 8.63
C SER A 33 -17.63 5.45 9.94
N LEU A 34 -17.35 6.31 10.90
CA LEU A 34 -18.05 6.39 12.20
C LEU A 34 -19.55 6.69 12.04
N LEU A 35 -20.02 6.99 10.84
CA LEU A 35 -21.42 7.28 10.54
C LEU A 35 -22.20 6.06 10.06
N SER A 36 -21.57 4.92 9.85
CA SER A 36 -22.23 3.71 9.38
C SER A 36 -22.52 2.75 10.55
N ALA A 37 -23.79 2.56 10.85
CA ALA A 37 -24.22 1.49 11.75
C ALA A 37 -24.18 0.09 11.10
N THR A 38 -23.51 -0.03 9.97
CA THR A 38 -23.37 -1.26 9.19
C THR A 38 -21.99 -1.83 9.37
N VAL A 39 -21.90 -3.10 9.72
CA VAL A 39 -20.68 -3.89 9.78
C VAL A 39 -20.71 -4.98 8.71
N ALA A 40 -19.56 -5.48 8.34
CA ALA A 40 -19.45 -6.58 7.38
C ALA A 40 -18.40 -7.58 7.88
N ASP A 41 -18.65 -8.84 7.59
CA ASP A 41 -17.65 -9.88 7.82
C ASP A 41 -16.60 -9.84 6.71
N LEU A 42 -15.37 -10.27 7.03
CA LEU A 42 -14.31 -10.41 6.06
C LEU A 42 -14.09 -11.89 5.68
N GLN A 43 -14.23 -12.19 4.40
CA GLN A 43 -13.92 -13.50 3.86
C GLN A 43 -12.65 -13.42 3.01
N THR A 44 -11.62 -14.17 3.36
CA THR A 44 -10.41 -14.27 2.54
C THR A 44 -10.72 -15.00 1.24
N VAL A 45 -10.28 -14.44 0.12
CA VAL A 45 -10.41 -15.05 -1.22
C VAL A 45 -9.44 -16.20 -1.38
N THR A 46 -8.23 -16.06 -0.78
CA THR A 46 -7.20 -17.10 -0.74
C THR A 46 -6.70 -17.26 0.68
N ALA A 47 -6.47 -18.51 1.10
CA ALA A 47 -5.91 -18.80 2.43
C ALA A 47 -4.44 -18.34 2.53
N GLU A 48 -3.70 -18.44 1.43
CA GLU A 48 -2.29 -18.10 1.36
C GLU A 48 -2.09 -16.62 1.01
N ARG A 49 -0.94 -16.10 1.42
CA ARG A 49 -0.47 -14.79 1.01
C ARG A 49 -0.08 -14.83 -0.46
N VAL A 50 -0.65 -13.95 -1.25
CA VAL A 50 -0.33 -13.79 -2.66
C VAL A 50 0.51 -12.54 -2.90
N SER A 51 1.23 -12.50 -4.01
CA SER A 51 2.04 -11.35 -4.39
C SER A 51 1.75 -10.91 -5.82
N TYR A 52 1.89 -9.61 -6.05
CA TYR A 52 1.72 -8.97 -7.34
C TYR A 52 2.79 -7.90 -7.55
N THR A 53 3.40 -7.88 -8.73
CA THR A 53 4.42 -6.88 -9.07
C THR A 53 3.92 -5.99 -10.20
N LEU A 54 3.88 -4.68 -9.94
CA LEU A 54 3.55 -3.65 -10.90
C LEU A 54 4.82 -2.96 -11.37
N THR A 55 4.98 -2.82 -12.70
CA THR A 55 5.92 -1.89 -13.31
C THR A 55 5.15 -0.64 -13.72
N PRO A 56 5.30 0.49 -13.00
CA PRO A 56 4.45 1.65 -13.20
C PRO A 56 4.69 2.31 -14.55
N THR A 57 3.63 2.76 -15.21
CA THR A 57 3.70 3.58 -16.43
C THR A 57 4.28 4.97 -16.12
N ALA A 58 4.62 5.73 -17.17
CA ALA A 58 5.14 7.09 -16.99
C ALA A 58 4.15 8.02 -16.27
N GLU A 59 2.86 7.85 -16.50
CA GLU A 59 1.79 8.64 -15.86
C GLU A 59 1.67 8.35 -14.37
N VAL A 60 1.65 7.07 -13.99
CA VAL A 60 1.59 6.64 -12.59
C VAL A 60 2.85 7.08 -11.83
N ARG A 61 4.00 7.13 -12.50
CA ARG A 61 5.27 7.59 -11.90
C ARG A 61 5.33 9.09 -11.66
N ARG A 62 4.59 9.92 -12.42
CA ARG A 62 4.54 11.37 -12.19
C ARG A 62 3.88 11.73 -10.87
N GLY A 63 3.06 10.82 -10.35
CA GLY A 63 2.50 10.95 -9.02
C GLY A 63 3.51 10.60 -7.93
N ASP A 64 3.11 10.84 -6.69
CA ASP A 64 3.88 10.43 -5.50
C ASP A 64 3.98 8.89 -5.42
N SER A 65 4.94 8.40 -4.62
CA SER A 65 5.10 6.98 -4.31
C SER A 65 3.80 6.33 -3.77
N ALA A 66 2.95 7.11 -3.11
CA ALA A 66 1.62 6.71 -2.68
C ALA A 66 0.70 6.33 -3.85
N ASN A 67 0.76 7.07 -4.96
CA ASN A 67 -0.06 6.78 -6.15
C ASN A 67 0.36 5.47 -6.81
N VAL A 68 1.66 5.18 -6.85
CA VAL A 68 2.17 3.91 -7.38
C VAL A 68 1.71 2.73 -6.52
N ARG A 69 1.69 2.90 -5.19
CA ARG A 69 1.18 1.88 -4.26
C ARG A 69 -0.31 1.63 -4.46
N ARG A 70 -1.12 2.70 -4.53
CA ARG A 70 -2.56 2.58 -4.78
C ARG A 70 -2.86 1.90 -6.12
N ALA A 71 -2.10 2.23 -7.18
CA ALA A 71 -2.26 1.57 -8.48
C ALA A 71 -1.97 0.07 -8.37
N ALA A 72 -0.88 -0.32 -7.71
CA ALA A 72 -0.53 -1.74 -7.52
C ALA A 72 -1.57 -2.48 -6.66
N GLU A 73 -2.09 -1.83 -5.62
CA GLU A 73 -3.14 -2.37 -4.76
C GLU A 73 -4.43 -2.58 -5.55
N ASN A 74 -4.87 -1.57 -6.30
CA ASN A 74 -6.07 -1.66 -7.12
C ASN A 74 -5.98 -2.78 -8.17
N GLU A 75 -4.85 -2.90 -8.86
CA GLU A 75 -4.66 -3.96 -9.85
C GLU A 75 -4.66 -5.35 -9.20
N MET A 76 -4.03 -5.49 -8.02
CA MET A 76 -4.06 -6.73 -7.27
C MET A 76 -5.48 -7.08 -6.82
N LEU A 77 -6.23 -6.12 -6.25
CA LEU A 77 -7.61 -6.32 -5.83
C LEU A 77 -8.51 -6.72 -7.00
N GLN A 78 -8.38 -6.06 -8.15
CA GLN A 78 -9.11 -6.41 -9.38
C GLN A 78 -8.79 -7.83 -9.85
N LYS A 79 -7.50 -8.19 -9.87
CA LYS A 79 -7.04 -9.52 -10.31
C LYS A 79 -7.62 -10.65 -9.46
N PHE A 80 -7.76 -10.44 -8.15
CA PHE A 80 -8.31 -11.44 -7.22
C PHE A 80 -9.80 -11.24 -6.94
N ASN A 81 -10.44 -10.26 -7.59
CA ASN A 81 -11.83 -9.89 -7.34
C ASN A 81 -12.10 -9.72 -5.84
N ALA A 82 -11.26 -8.93 -5.18
CA ALA A 82 -11.27 -8.66 -3.75
C ALA A 82 -11.56 -7.19 -3.47
N ASP A 83 -12.07 -6.88 -2.29
CA ASP A 83 -12.42 -5.52 -1.87
C ASP A 83 -11.32 -4.88 -1.02
N VAL A 84 -10.53 -5.72 -0.31
CA VAL A 84 -9.51 -5.26 0.62
C VAL A 84 -8.32 -6.24 0.65
N LEU A 85 -7.14 -5.69 0.96
CA LEU A 85 -5.93 -6.49 1.11
C LEU A 85 -5.50 -6.49 2.59
N LEU A 86 -5.57 -7.66 3.22
CA LEU A 86 -5.14 -7.85 4.61
C LEU A 86 -3.63 -8.05 4.69
N GLU A 87 -3.01 -7.48 5.73
CA GLU A 87 -1.57 -7.60 6.01
C GLU A 87 -0.68 -7.21 4.82
N ALA A 88 -1.04 -6.14 4.14
CA ALA A 88 -0.33 -5.67 2.95
C ALA A 88 1.14 -5.32 3.27
N GLN A 89 2.04 -5.86 2.47
CA GLN A 89 3.47 -5.53 2.50
C GLN A 89 3.89 -5.02 1.13
N TYR A 90 4.65 -3.94 1.11
CA TYR A 90 5.10 -3.29 -0.11
C TYR A 90 6.62 -3.32 -0.19
N VAL A 91 7.14 -3.74 -1.33
CA VAL A 91 8.57 -3.68 -1.66
C VAL A 91 8.73 -2.80 -2.88
N THR A 92 9.28 -1.61 -2.70
CA THR A 92 9.48 -0.65 -3.78
C THR A 92 10.94 -0.67 -4.23
N THR A 93 11.18 -0.97 -5.49
CA THR A 93 12.49 -0.92 -6.12
C THR A 93 12.66 0.44 -6.81
N LYS A 94 13.69 1.17 -6.41
CA LYS A 94 14.04 2.47 -6.98
C LYS A 94 15.38 2.38 -7.69
N LYS A 95 15.45 2.99 -8.88
CA LYS A 95 16.67 3.12 -9.66
C LYS A 95 17.12 4.58 -9.67
N TRP A 96 18.39 4.80 -9.39
CA TRP A 96 18.99 6.11 -9.50
C TRP A 96 19.35 6.42 -10.96
N THR A 97 19.03 7.62 -11.40
CA THR A 97 19.32 8.13 -12.76
C THR A 97 19.99 9.50 -12.65
N LEU A 98 20.60 9.97 -13.71
CA LEU A 98 21.22 11.30 -13.78
C LEU A 98 20.27 12.46 -13.40
N PHE A 99 18.94 12.24 -13.55
CA PHE A 99 17.89 13.23 -13.26
C PHE A 99 17.13 12.95 -11.96
N GLY A 100 17.66 12.08 -11.09
CA GLY A 100 17.04 11.74 -9.80
C GLY A 100 16.63 10.28 -9.68
N THR A 101 15.85 9.98 -8.64
CA THR A 101 15.42 8.61 -8.33
C THR A 101 14.08 8.28 -9.00
N LYS A 102 14.01 7.14 -9.69
CA LYS A 102 12.83 6.66 -10.38
C LYS A 102 12.37 5.34 -9.78
N ILE A 103 11.05 5.18 -9.56
CA ILE A 103 10.47 3.89 -9.16
C ILE A 103 10.51 2.96 -10.38
N GLU A 104 11.17 1.83 -10.26
CA GLU A 104 11.29 0.80 -11.29
C GLU A 104 10.13 -0.18 -11.21
N SER A 105 9.89 -0.71 -10.01
CA SER A 105 8.79 -1.62 -9.75
C SER A 105 8.31 -1.52 -8.30
N ILE A 106 7.08 -1.98 -8.07
CA ILE A 106 6.54 -2.18 -6.74
C ILE A 106 5.95 -3.59 -6.66
N THR A 107 6.36 -4.33 -5.66
CA THR A 107 5.78 -5.63 -5.33
C THR A 107 4.93 -5.48 -4.09
N ILE A 108 3.66 -5.88 -4.20
CA ILE A 108 2.71 -5.92 -3.10
C ILE A 108 2.43 -7.38 -2.76
N SER A 109 2.34 -7.70 -1.48
CA SER A 109 1.97 -9.03 -1.01
C SER A 109 1.00 -8.92 0.17
N GLY A 110 -0.01 -9.79 0.20
CA GLY A 110 -1.03 -9.79 1.23
C GLY A 110 -2.05 -10.90 1.01
N ARG A 111 -3.12 -10.89 1.81
CA ARG A 111 -4.26 -11.79 1.69
C ARG A 111 -5.47 -11.01 1.18
N PRO A 112 -5.92 -11.23 -0.08
CA PRO A 112 -7.12 -10.61 -0.61
C PRO A 112 -8.35 -11.10 0.13
N ALA A 113 -9.26 -10.18 0.49
CA ALA A 113 -10.49 -10.49 1.19
C ALA A 113 -11.68 -9.70 0.60
N LYS A 114 -12.88 -10.20 0.79
CA LYS A 114 -14.14 -9.56 0.44
C LYS A 114 -14.93 -9.22 1.68
N TYR A 115 -15.66 -8.12 1.61
CA TYR A 115 -16.71 -7.82 2.56
C TYR A 115 -17.96 -8.64 2.22
N ILE A 116 -18.44 -9.41 3.20
CA ILE A 116 -19.64 -10.22 3.09
C ILE A 116 -20.58 -9.97 4.28
N ASN A 117 -21.79 -10.46 4.22
CA ASN A 117 -22.74 -10.44 5.34
C ASN A 117 -22.89 -9.05 5.96
N PHE A 118 -23.21 -8.05 5.14
CA PHE A 118 -23.51 -6.71 5.63
C PHE A 118 -24.71 -6.75 6.57
N HIS A 119 -24.53 -6.33 7.80
CA HIS A 119 -25.58 -6.31 8.80
C HIS A 119 -25.47 -5.07 9.67
N SER A 120 -26.57 -4.71 10.32
CA SER A 120 -26.59 -3.60 11.26
C SER A 120 -25.76 -3.95 12.50
N LEU A 121 -25.16 -2.95 13.10
CA LEU A 121 -24.51 -3.08 14.38
C LEU A 121 -25.59 -3.48 15.42
N ASN A 122 -25.50 -4.68 15.96
CA ASN A 122 -26.41 -5.18 16.97
C ASN A 122 -25.74 -5.24 18.34
N ASP A 123 -26.56 -5.44 19.39
CA ASP A 123 -26.06 -5.47 20.76
C ASP A 123 -24.97 -6.53 20.99
N SER A 124 -25.02 -7.67 20.29
CA SER A 124 -24.00 -8.71 20.45
C SER A 124 -22.62 -8.30 19.94
N VAL A 125 -22.55 -7.53 18.87
CA VAL A 125 -21.28 -6.95 18.35
C VAL A 125 -20.81 -5.83 19.27
N TRP A 126 -21.73 -4.96 19.73
CA TRP A 126 -21.44 -3.86 20.62
C TRP A 126 -20.97 -4.32 22.01
N CYS A 127 -21.52 -5.45 22.51
CA CYS A 127 -21.11 -6.05 23.77
C CYS A 127 -19.70 -6.70 23.70
N ASN A 128 -19.11 -6.87 22.52
CA ASN A 128 -17.73 -7.33 22.41
C ASN A 128 -16.77 -6.20 22.87
N PRO A 129 -16.03 -6.39 23.99
CA PRO A 129 -15.19 -5.35 24.56
C PRO A 129 -14.10 -4.87 23.58
N THR A 130 -13.52 -5.78 22.82
CA THR A 130 -12.47 -5.44 21.84
C THR A 130 -13.02 -4.54 20.73
N PHE A 131 -14.23 -4.79 20.26
CA PHE A 131 -14.86 -3.95 19.23
C PHE A 131 -15.18 -2.57 19.78
N ARG A 132 -15.78 -2.51 20.97
CA ARG A 132 -16.14 -1.25 21.63
C ARG A 132 -14.92 -0.38 21.92
N ASP A 133 -13.86 -0.97 22.46
CA ASP A 133 -12.64 -0.24 22.80
C ASP A 133 -11.96 0.35 21.55
N ASN A 134 -11.93 -0.39 20.46
CA ASN A 134 -11.42 0.10 19.18
C ASN A 134 -12.29 1.24 18.63
N TYR A 135 -13.61 1.09 18.67
CA TYR A 135 -14.55 2.12 18.22
C TYR A 135 -14.41 3.42 19.02
N GLU A 136 -14.33 3.33 20.34
CA GLU A 136 -14.16 4.49 21.23
C GLU A 136 -12.81 5.19 21.00
N ASN A 137 -11.74 4.43 20.77
CA ASN A 137 -10.43 4.99 20.49
C ASN A 137 -10.40 5.73 19.14
N ASP A 138 -11.03 5.17 18.12
CA ASP A 138 -11.13 5.83 16.81
C ASP A 138 -11.99 7.10 16.87
N ALA A 139 -13.08 7.07 17.63
CA ALA A 139 -13.91 8.25 17.86
C ALA A 139 -13.12 9.40 18.52
N LYS A 140 -12.36 9.10 19.59
CA LYS A 140 -11.51 10.09 20.28
C LYS A 140 -10.42 10.65 19.36
N ASN A 141 -9.81 9.82 18.53
CA ASN A 141 -8.78 10.26 17.58
C ASN A 141 -9.34 11.21 16.52
N ASN A 142 -10.55 10.94 16.03
CA ASN A 142 -11.20 11.80 15.03
C ASN A 142 -11.68 13.14 15.61
N GLU A 143 -12.15 13.19 16.85
CA GLU A 143 -12.47 14.45 17.53
C GLU A 143 -11.23 15.35 17.70
N GLY A 144 -10.07 14.74 18.00
CA GLY A 144 -8.80 15.47 18.09
C GLY A 144 -8.37 16.10 16.77
N ILE A 145 -8.69 15.49 15.63
CA ILE A 145 -8.42 16.04 14.29
C ILE A 145 -9.36 17.21 13.99
N LEU A 146 -10.65 17.07 14.26
CA LEU A 146 -11.63 18.13 14.04
C LEU A 146 -11.33 19.40 14.85
N ARG A 147 -10.88 19.26 16.10
CA ARG A 147 -10.47 20.41 16.94
C ARG A 147 -9.24 21.16 16.44
N LYS A 148 -8.41 20.55 15.59
CA LYS A 148 -7.23 21.21 14.99
C LYS A 148 -7.53 21.93 13.68
N ILE A 149 -8.72 21.72 13.10
CA ILE A 149 -9.14 22.31 11.83
C ILE A 149 -10.01 23.57 12.04
N PHE A 150 -10.60 23.73 13.21
CA PHE A 150 -11.38 24.89 13.65
C PHE A 150 -10.71 25.58 14.84
#